data_de1c6991a4c98628e7a55a58f16cacff
#
_entry.id   de1c6991a4c98628e7a55a58f16cacff
#
_cell.length_a   1.000
_cell.length_b   1.000
_cell.length_c   1.000
_cell.angle_alpha   90.00
_cell.angle_beta   90.00
_cell.angle_gamma   90.00
#
_symmetry.space_group_name_H-M   'P 1'
#
loop_
_entity.id
_entity.type
_entity.pdbx_description
1 polymer ?
#
loop_
_entity_poly.entity_id
_entity_poly.type
_entity_poly.pdbx_seq_one_letter_code
_entity_poly.pdbx_strand_id
1 'polypeptide(L)'
;MITTYSLQQQLQKLSTKHVFFKTPTKTIVGTACSAVNIPACHSLASVNERMMKALHAADDDQAVIVGAIPFDITKQPALQLASHPQIEANEAYEEERAAKAQFDATRVTSYPSRTKFEAMVDASVKQIKQGSMTKVVLARTLEIEAPSVPHRELLHYLATHNDKGYTYSIPLANNETLLGASPELLIKREGNRITANPIAGSRKRTYVEAVDAASAAELMQSAKDLHEHRIVVEMVKQALGPHVKNLHVPASPSILYTDSMIHLSTVVTAEVGEEALSSLELANLLHPTPAVCGQPREAAFSAIQKIEPFDRGYFAGIVGYMDAAGNGEWVVTIRCGKIHATGLTLYAGAGIVETSVPAEEACETGAKFQTMLNAMPEEVTTKGEF
;
A
#
# COMPACT_ATOMS: atom_id res chain seq x y z
N MET A 1 12.85 11.68 31.67
CA MET A 1 11.75 10.70 31.50
C MET A 1 11.15 10.97 30.13
N ILE A 2 11.32 10.06 29.18
CA ILE A 2 10.69 10.13 27.87
C ILE A 2 9.24 9.69 28.12
N THR A 3 8.29 10.61 27.93
CA THR A 3 6.86 10.28 28.09
C THR A 3 6.43 9.52 26.86
N THR A 4 6.32 8.22 26.94
CA THR A 4 5.78 7.37 25.86
C THR A 4 4.27 7.61 25.81
N TYR A 5 3.76 8.09 24.68
CA TYR A 5 2.31 8.27 24.48
C TYR A 5 1.71 7.00 23.91
N SER A 6 0.56 6.56 24.41
CA SER A 6 -0.20 5.49 23.78
C SER A 6 -0.64 5.91 22.37
N LEU A 7 -0.86 4.94 21.47
CA LEU A 7 -1.37 5.21 20.12
C LEU A 7 -2.65 6.06 20.16
N GLN A 8 -3.55 5.77 21.10
CA GLN A 8 -4.77 6.56 21.30
C GLN A 8 -4.49 8.04 21.61
N GLN A 9 -3.50 8.32 22.46
CA GLN A 9 -3.09 9.71 22.81
C GLN A 9 -2.45 10.41 21.61
N GLN A 10 -1.67 9.70 20.80
CA GLN A 10 -1.12 10.24 19.56
C GLN A 10 -2.23 10.59 18.58
N LEU A 11 -3.22 9.71 18.40
CA LEU A 11 -4.35 9.91 17.48
C LEU A 11 -5.30 11.04 17.92
N GLN A 12 -5.47 11.28 19.24
CA GLN A 12 -6.31 12.38 19.73
C GLN A 12 -5.90 13.76 19.21
N LYS A 13 -4.62 13.96 18.93
CA LYS A 13 -4.06 15.22 18.42
C LYS A 13 -4.11 15.33 16.90
N LEU A 14 -4.43 14.22 16.20
CA LEU A 14 -4.40 14.19 14.74
C LEU A 14 -5.64 14.84 14.11
N SER A 15 -5.40 15.51 13.00
CA SER A 15 -6.41 15.98 12.07
C SER A 15 -6.07 15.49 10.65
N THR A 16 -6.98 15.69 9.72
CA THR A 16 -6.76 15.39 8.29
C THR A 16 -5.63 16.19 7.62
N LYS A 17 -5.03 17.16 8.34
CA LYS A 17 -3.88 17.97 7.88
C LYS A 17 -2.53 17.43 8.36
N HIS A 18 -2.53 16.44 9.25
CA HIS A 18 -1.35 15.86 9.86
C HIS A 18 -0.97 14.56 9.13
N VAL A 19 0.31 14.23 9.14
CA VAL A 19 0.78 12.93 8.65
C VAL A 19 0.84 11.92 9.79
N PHE A 20 0.46 10.69 9.47
CA PHE A 20 0.60 9.54 10.33
C PHE A 20 1.16 8.37 9.51
N PHE A 21 2.21 7.73 10.01
CA PHE A 21 2.77 6.54 9.38
C PHE A 21 3.27 5.57 10.45
N LYS A 22 2.54 4.45 10.61
CA LYS A 22 2.89 3.35 11.52
C LYS A 22 3.51 2.21 10.72
N THR A 23 4.69 1.78 11.14
CA THR A 23 5.36 0.56 10.65
C THR A 23 5.18 -0.56 11.68
N PRO A 24 5.64 -1.78 11.43
CA PRO A 24 5.66 -2.83 12.47
C PRO A 24 6.51 -2.47 13.69
N THR A 25 7.47 -1.54 13.60
CA THR A 25 8.44 -1.25 14.66
C THR A 25 8.32 0.13 15.27
N LYS A 26 7.75 1.10 14.54
CA LYS A 26 7.64 2.49 15.01
C LYS A 26 6.44 3.21 14.41
N THR A 27 6.03 4.27 15.08
CA THR A 27 5.00 5.22 14.63
C THR A 27 5.61 6.60 14.45
N ILE A 28 5.30 7.25 13.34
CA ILE A 28 5.71 8.61 12.98
C ILE A 28 4.46 9.49 12.91
N VAL A 29 4.45 10.57 13.69
CA VAL A 29 3.37 11.58 13.71
C VAL A 29 3.98 12.94 13.43
N GLY A 30 3.54 13.58 12.35
CA GLY A 30 3.90 14.96 12.03
C GLY A 30 2.69 15.88 12.16
N THR A 31 2.76 16.83 13.09
CA THR A 31 1.73 17.88 13.31
C THR A 31 2.17 19.23 12.77
N ALA A 32 3.48 19.49 12.73
CA ALA A 32 4.08 20.65 12.07
C ALA A 32 4.61 20.22 10.70
N CYS A 33 3.76 20.28 9.68
CA CYS A 33 4.07 19.83 8.34
C CYS A 33 4.03 20.97 7.33
N SER A 34 4.96 20.94 6.37
CA SER A 34 4.97 21.79 5.19
C SER A 34 5.05 20.97 3.90
N ALA A 35 4.29 21.36 2.90
CA ALA A 35 4.30 20.65 1.62
C ALA A 35 5.65 20.79 0.91
N VAL A 36 6.20 19.68 0.43
CA VAL A 36 7.40 19.70 -0.43
C VAL A 36 6.97 20.08 -1.85
N ASN A 37 7.51 21.18 -2.34
CA ASN A 37 7.16 21.67 -3.67
C ASN A 37 7.86 20.83 -4.77
N ILE A 38 7.06 20.06 -5.50
CA ILE A 38 7.49 19.25 -6.64
C ILE A 38 6.98 19.92 -7.93
N PRO A 39 7.84 20.20 -8.93
CA PRO A 39 7.40 20.75 -10.22
C PRO A 39 6.42 19.84 -10.96
N ALA A 40 5.58 20.42 -11.84
CA ALA A 40 4.59 19.67 -12.62
C ALA A 40 5.22 18.61 -13.53
N CYS A 41 6.40 18.90 -14.13
CA CYS A 41 7.17 17.92 -14.89
C CYS A 41 8.31 17.40 -14.02
N HIS A 42 8.24 16.14 -13.58
CA HIS A 42 9.22 15.54 -12.70
C HIS A 42 9.45 14.05 -13.04
N SER A 43 10.54 13.53 -12.51
CA SER A 43 10.86 12.10 -12.43
C SER A 43 11.04 11.74 -10.96
N LEU A 44 11.00 10.46 -10.60
CA LEU A 44 11.30 10.06 -9.21
C LEU A 44 12.71 10.46 -8.76
N ALA A 45 13.69 10.52 -9.67
CA ALA A 45 15.03 11.06 -9.37
C ALA A 45 14.95 12.53 -8.94
N SER A 46 14.22 13.38 -9.68
CA SER A 46 14.05 14.79 -9.31
C SER A 46 13.20 14.99 -8.05
N VAL A 47 12.26 14.08 -7.77
CA VAL A 47 11.52 14.05 -6.49
C VAL A 47 12.48 13.76 -5.35
N ASN A 48 13.35 12.75 -5.48
CA ASN A 48 14.36 12.41 -4.48
C ASN A 48 15.30 13.59 -4.19
N GLU A 49 15.83 14.23 -5.24
CA GLU A 49 16.69 15.42 -5.11
C GLU A 49 15.99 16.55 -4.32
N ARG A 50 14.73 16.81 -4.62
CA ARG A 50 13.92 17.82 -3.90
C ARG A 50 13.67 17.45 -2.45
N MET A 51 13.39 16.19 -2.17
CA MET A 51 13.22 15.69 -0.81
C MET A 51 14.53 15.85 -0.02
N MET A 52 15.67 15.41 -0.56
CA MET A 52 16.98 15.56 0.08
C MET A 52 17.31 17.02 0.35
N LYS A 53 17.06 17.90 -0.63
CA LYS A 53 17.26 19.34 -0.45
C LYS A 53 16.40 19.92 0.68
N ALA A 54 15.13 19.53 0.76
CA ALA A 54 14.23 20.00 1.82
C ALA A 54 14.64 19.47 3.20
N LEU A 55 15.06 18.20 3.29
CA LEU A 55 15.54 17.60 4.52
C LEU A 55 16.85 18.26 5.02
N HIS A 56 17.82 18.47 4.14
CA HIS A 56 19.07 19.14 4.51
C HIS A 56 18.92 20.62 4.85
N ALA A 57 17.83 21.26 4.36
CA ALA A 57 17.51 22.64 4.71
C ALA A 57 16.68 22.77 5.99
N ALA A 58 16.18 21.67 6.53
CA ALA A 58 15.45 21.66 7.80
C ALA A 58 16.44 21.86 8.97
N ASP A 59 16.08 22.73 9.89
CA ASP A 59 16.84 22.97 11.13
C ASP A 59 16.42 21.94 12.20
N ASP A 60 16.47 20.66 11.82
CA ASP A 60 16.01 19.54 12.66
C ASP A 60 16.58 18.23 12.16
N ASP A 61 17.48 17.63 12.93
CA ASP A 61 18.14 16.35 12.62
C ASP A 61 17.17 15.15 12.60
N GLN A 62 15.97 15.30 13.18
CA GLN A 62 14.92 14.29 13.18
C GLN A 62 13.87 14.51 12.09
N ALA A 63 14.01 15.57 11.30
CA ALA A 63 13.06 15.85 10.22
C ALA A 63 12.93 14.67 9.27
N VAL A 64 11.70 14.36 8.88
CA VAL A 64 11.39 13.35 7.87
C VAL A 64 10.42 13.90 6.84
N ILE A 65 10.52 13.41 5.62
CA ILE A 65 9.46 13.62 4.64
C ILE A 65 8.59 12.37 4.62
N VAL A 66 7.29 12.55 4.86
CA VAL A 66 6.27 11.51 4.83
C VAL A 66 5.30 11.83 3.72
N GLY A 67 4.87 10.83 2.95
CA GLY A 67 3.88 11.10 1.92
C GLY A 67 3.65 9.95 0.95
N ALA A 68 2.93 10.27 -0.13
CA ALA A 68 2.52 9.30 -1.14
C ALA A 68 2.92 9.77 -2.55
N ILE A 69 3.34 8.80 -3.36
CA ILE A 69 3.67 8.98 -4.78
C ILE A 69 2.64 8.19 -5.59
N PRO A 70 2.01 8.79 -6.61
CA PRO A 70 0.98 8.15 -7.41
C PRO A 70 1.47 6.90 -8.16
N PHE A 71 0.53 6.04 -8.58
CA PHE A 71 0.79 4.91 -9.48
C PHE A 71 1.45 5.37 -10.78
N ASP A 72 0.92 6.42 -11.38
CA ASP A 72 1.56 7.15 -12.47
C ASP A 72 2.50 8.20 -11.88
N ILE A 73 3.78 7.91 -11.87
CA ILE A 73 4.83 8.75 -11.28
C ILE A 73 4.98 10.13 -11.95
N THR A 74 4.31 10.37 -13.09
CA THR A 74 4.27 11.69 -13.73
C THR A 74 3.25 12.63 -13.11
N LYS A 75 2.35 12.09 -12.24
CA LYS A 75 1.35 12.88 -11.51
C LYS A 75 1.92 13.42 -10.20
N GLN A 76 1.27 14.45 -9.68
CA GLN A 76 1.73 15.19 -8.51
C GLN A 76 1.79 14.31 -7.24
N PRO A 77 2.97 14.14 -6.61
CA PRO A 77 3.08 13.48 -5.32
C PRO A 77 2.55 14.35 -4.18
N ALA A 78 2.10 13.72 -3.09
CA ALA A 78 1.71 14.37 -1.85
C ALA A 78 2.79 14.10 -0.79
N LEU A 79 3.74 15.02 -0.65
CA LEU A 79 4.88 14.89 0.25
C LEU A 79 4.89 16.03 1.27
N GLN A 80 5.07 15.69 2.53
CA GLN A 80 5.07 16.62 3.66
C GLN A 80 6.40 16.51 4.41
N LEU A 81 7.11 17.62 4.54
CA LEU A 81 8.22 17.74 5.48
C LEU A 81 7.62 17.91 6.87
N ALA A 82 7.82 16.94 7.73
CA ALA A 82 7.48 16.99 9.14
C ALA A 82 8.71 17.44 9.93
N SER A 83 8.65 18.65 10.46
CA SER A 83 9.64 19.18 11.41
C SER A 83 9.25 18.77 12.82
N HIS A 84 10.24 18.33 13.61
CA HIS A 84 10.05 17.79 14.95
C HIS A 84 8.95 16.71 15.02
N PRO A 85 9.03 15.67 14.17
CA PRO A 85 8.05 14.60 14.20
C PRO A 85 8.13 13.84 15.54
N GLN A 86 7.00 13.41 16.03
CA GLN A 86 6.96 12.45 17.11
C GLN A 86 7.25 11.07 16.51
N ILE A 87 8.39 10.47 16.83
CA ILE A 87 8.79 9.14 16.39
C ILE A 87 8.92 8.25 17.61
N GLU A 88 8.04 7.26 17.73
CA GLU A 88 8.01 6.34 18.87
C GLU A 88 8.16 4.90 18.41
N ALA A 89 8.95 4.11 19.13
CA ALA A 89 8.99 2.67 18.95
C ALA A 89 7.61 2.09 19.35
N ASN A 90 7.10 1.17 18.55
CA ASN A 90 5.91 0.44 18.93
C ASN A 90 6.31 -0.53 20.05
N GLU A 91 5.91 -0.23 21.27
CA GLU A 91 6.07 -1.17 22.37
C GLU A 91 5.12 -2.35 22.20
N ALA A 92 5.54 -3.53 22.65
CA ALA A 92 4.71 -4.74 22.63
C ALA A 92 3.61 -4.69 23.72
N TYR A 93 2.95 -3.54 23.89
CA TYR A 93 1.74 -3.48 24.70
C TYR A 93 0.60 -4.10 23.89
N GLU A 94 -0.18 -4.96 24.54
CA GLU A 94 -1.50 -5.33 24.06
C GLU A 94 -2.38 -4.06 24.09
N GLU A 95 -2.28 -3.23 23.06
CA GLU A 95 -3.24 -2.16 22.88
C GLU A 95 -4.62 -2.77 22.67
N GLU A 96 -5.60 -2.27 23.43
CA GLU A 96 -6.98 -2.68 23.25
C GLU A 96 -7.40 -2.36 21.81
N ARG A 97 -7.90 -3.38 21.09
CA ARG A 97 -8.32 -3.22 19.71
C ARG A 97 -9.45 -2.20 19.62
N ALA A 98 -9.30 -1.19 18.77
CA ALA A 98 -10.28 -0.15 18.58
C ALA A 98 -11.60 -0.71 18.02
N ALA A 99 -12.71 -0.15 18.48
CA ALA A 99 -14.03 -0.43 17.91
C ALA A 99 -14.15 0.12 16.49
N LYS A 100 -15.08 -0.45 15.71
CA LYS A 100 -15.43 0.04 14.37
C LYS A 100 -15.90 1.50 14.44
N ALA A 101 -15.47 2.28 13.47
CA ALA A 101 -15.98 3.64 13.29
C ALA A 101 -17.49 3.63 13.00
N GLN A 102 -18.21 4.61 13.52
CA GLN A 102 -19.66 4.73 13.33
C GLN A 102 -19.98 5.99 12.52
N PHE A 103 -20.68 5.83 11.41
CA PHE A 103 -21.14 6.92 10.57
C PHE A 103 -22.26 6.46 9.63
N ASP A 104 -23.07 7.39 9.14
CA ASP A 104 -24.18 7.11 8.25
C ASP A 104 -23.71 7.13 6.80
N ALA A 105 -23.66 5.97 6.16
CA ALA A 105 -23.46 5.85 4.73
C ALA A 105 -24.81 5.91 4.00
N THR A 106 -24.98 6.90 3.14
CA THR A 106 -26.23 7.07 2.37
C THR A 106 -26.29 6.16 1.17
N ARG A 107 -25.14 5.87 0.55
CA ARG A 107 -25.03 5.02 -0.64
C ARG A 107 -23.70 4.33 -0.70
N VAL A 108 -23.68 3.09 -1.24
CA VAL A 108 -22.47 2.32 -1.54
C VAL A 108 -22.56 1.83 -2.97
N THR A 109 -21.57 2.16 -3.81
CA THR A 109 -21.60 1.83 -5.25
C THR A 109 -20.24 1.34 -5.72
N SER A 110 -20.22 0.19 -6.39
CA SER A 110 -18.98 -0.33 -7.04
C SER A 110 -18.78 0.33 -8.41
N TYR A 111 -17.56 0.77 -8.70
CA TYR A 111 -17.19 1.32 -10.00
C TYR A 111 -15.83 0.78 -10.48
N PRO A 112 -15.78 0.17 -11.68
CA PRO A 112 -16.94 -0.26 -12.46
C PRO A 112 -17.81 -1.26 -11.69
N SER A 113 -19.05 -1.48 -12.16
CA SER A 113 -19.90 -2.54 -11.61
C SER A 113 -19.24 -3.91 -11.74
N ARG A 114 -19.64 -4.88 -10.91
CA ARG A 114 -19.11 -6.24 -10.94
C ARG A 114 -19.14 -6.83 -12.35
N THR A 115 -20.27 -6.75 -13.04
CA THR A 115 -20.42 -7.27 -14.41
C THR A 115 -19.46 -6.62 -15.39
N LYS A 116 -19.27 -5.29 -15.28
CA LYS A 116 -18.33 -4.57 -16.13
C LYS A 116 -16.87 -4.95 -15.81
N PHE A 117 -16.53 -5.14 -14.53
CA PHE A 117 -15.21 -5.61 -14.13
C PHE A 117 -14.94 -7.02 -14.66
N GLU A 118 -15.89 -7.94 -14.55
CA GLU A 118 -15.79 -9.30 -15.12
C GLU A 118 -15.56 -9.27 -16.64
N ALA A 119 -16.23 -8.37 -17.36
CA ALA A 119 -15.98 -8.17 -18.80
C ALA A 119 -14.58 -7.62 -19.09
N MET A 120 -14.05 -6.73 -18.24
CA MET A 120 -12.67 -6.22 -18.34
C MET A 120 -11.65 -7.35 -18.14
N VAL A 121 -11.90 -8.24 -17.17
CA VAL A 121 -11.06 -9.43 -16.92
C VAL A 121 -11.07 -10.34 -18.14
N ASP A 122 -12.23 -10.69 -18.71
CA ASP A 122 -12.34 -11.54 -19.90
C ASP A 122 -11.60 -10.94 -21.10
N ALA A 123 -11.74 -9.62 -21.34
CA ALA A 123 -11.00 -8.92 -22.39
C ALA A 123 -9.48 -8.99 -22.18
N SER A 124 -9.02 -8.87 -20.94
CA SER A 124 -7.59 -8.92 -20.61
C SER A 124 -7.01 -10.33 -20.74
N VAL A 125 -7.76 -11.36 -20.35
CA VAL A 125 -7.38 -12.76 -20.59
C VAL A 125 -7.18 -13.03 -22.09
N LYS A 126 -8.07 -12.50 -22.96
CA LYS A 126 -7.93 -12.62 -24.42
C LYS A 126 -6.67 -11.93 -24.94
N GLN A 127 -6.32 -10.75 -24.43
CA GLN A 127 -5.09 -10.04 -24.80
C GLN A 127 -3.82 -10.79 -24.34
N ILE A 128 -3.85 -11.37 -23.13
CA ILE A 128 -2.76 -12.18 -22.60
C ILE A 128 -2.55 -13.42 -23.51
N LYS A 129 -3.60 -14.13 -23.90
CA LYS A 129 -3.54 -15.27 -24.84
C LYS A 129 -2.99 -14.90 -26.22
N GLN A 130 -3.13 -13.65 -26.62
CA GLN A 130 -2.55 -13.13 -27.87
C GLN A 130 -1.06 -12.73 -27.73
N GLY A 131 -0.48 -12.86 -26.52
CA GLY A 131 0.95 -12.63 -26.26
C GLY A 131 1.36 -11.18 -26.07
N SER A 132 0.41 -10.24 -25.91
CA SER A 132 0.73 -8.83 -25.68
C SER A 132 1.34 -8.57 -24.30
N MET A 133 1.00 -9.39 -23.30
CA MET A 133 1.48 -9.37 -21.92
C MET A 133 1.25 -10.72 -21.27
N THR A 134 1.89 -10.99 -20.15
CA THR A 134 1.72 -12.25 -19.38
C THR A 134 0.85 -12.05 -18.15
N LYS A 135 0.76 -10.83 -17.64
CA LYS A 135 -0.03 -10.44 -16.46
C LYS A 135 -0.44 -8.99 -16.55
N VAL A 136 -1.65 -8.67 -16.09
CA VAL A 136 -2.09 -7.31 -15.80
C VAL A 136 -2.87 -7.30 -14.49
N VAL A 137 -2.75 -6.26 -13.68
CA VAL A 137 -3.59 -6.07 -12.49
C VAL A 137 -4.69 -5.10 -12.84
N LEU A 138 -5.95 -5.53 -12.72
CA LEU A 138 -7.12 -4.69 -12.91
C LEU A 138 -7.75 -4.33 -11.58
N ALA A 139 -8.22 -3.10 -11.49
CA ALA A 139 -8.80 -2.56 -10.27
C ALA A 139 -10.23 -2.07 -10.46
N ARG A 140 -10.92 -1.92 -9.33
CA ARG A 140 -12.19 -1.22 -9.20
C ARG A 140 -12.25 -0.44 -7.90
N THR A 141 -13.17 0.49 -7.80
CA THR A 141 -13.42 1.29 -6.62
C THR A 141 -14.75 0.92 -5.97
N LEU A 142 -14.87 1.29 -4.71
CA LEU A 142 -16.11 1.28 -3.97
C LEU A 142 -16.33 2.69 -3.43
N GLU A 143 -17.33 3.37 -3.96
CA GLU A 143 -17.73 4.70 -3.55
C GLU A 143 -18.73 4.62 -2.40
N ILE A 144 -18.40 5.24 -1.27
CA ILE A 144 -19.24 5.30 -0.06
C ILE A 144 -19.61 6.76 0.16
N GLU A 145 -20.85 7.11 -0.17
CA GLU A 145 -21.36 8.45 0.09
C GLU A 145 -21.74 8.59 1.57
N ALA A 146 -21.19 9.61 2.23
CA ALA A 146 -21.46 9.90 3.63
C ALA A 146 -21.28 11.39 3.92
N PRO A 147 -22.17 12.02 4.70
CA PRO A 147 -22.06 13.45 5.06
C PRO A 147 -20.81 13.78 5.86
N SER A 148 -20.31 12.80 6.63
CA SER A 148 -19.09 12.91 7.43
C SER A 148 -18.46 11.53 7.57
N VAL A 149 -17.14 11.47 7.40
CA VAL A 149 -16.35 10.27 7.61
C VAL A 149 -15.45 10.46 8.83
N PRO A 150 -15.56 9.63 9.87
CA PRO A 150 -14.80 9.77 11.12
C PRO A 150 -13.35 9.29 10.91
N HIS A 151 -12.52 10.17 10.39
CA HIS A 151 -11.13 9.89 10.01
C HIS A 151 -10.30 9.26 11.14
N ARG A 152 -10.41 9.79 12.39
CA ARG A 152 -9.60 9.30 13.52
C ARG A 152 -9.98 7.89 13.94
N GLU A 153 -11.26 7.62 13.99
CA GLU A 153 -11.83 6.33 14.40
C GLU A 153 -11.45 5.26 13.38
N LEU A 154 -11.53 5.58 12.08
CA LEU A 154 -11.05 4.69 11.00
C LEU A 154 -9.56 4.43 11.12
N LEU A 155 -8.76 5.48 11.32
CA LEU A 155 -7.31 5.35 11.47
C LEU A 155 -6.96 4.53 12.72
N HIS A 156 -7.65 4.77 13.84
CA HIS A 156 -7.44 4.03 15.08
C HIS A 156 -7.73 2.53 14.90
N TYR A 157 -8.87 2.21 14.28
CA TYR A 157 -9.20 0.82 13.96
C TYR A 157 -8.09 0.17 13.12
N LEU A 158 -7.72 0.80 12.00
CA LEU A 158 -6.70 0.26 11.11
C LEU A 158 -5.34 0.09 11.79
N ALA A 159 -4.94 1.03 12.64
CA ALA A 159 -3.65 0.98 13.33
C ALA A 159 -3.57 -0.08 14.42
N THR A 160 -4.71 -0.42 15.07
CA THR A 160 -4.78 -1.46 16.11
C THR A 160 -5.09 -2.86 15.58
N HIS A 161 -5.50 -2.99 14.29
CA HIS A 161 -5.77 -4.27 13.65
C HIS A 161 -4.72 -4.66 12.60
N ASN A 162 -3.69 -3.83 12.39
CA ASN A 162 -2.63 -4.06 11.40
C ASN A 162 -1.24 -4.06 12.04
N ASP A 163 -1.01 -4.95 13.00
CA ASP A 163 0.23 -4.97 13.80
C ASP A 163 1.46 -5.33 12.99
N LYS A 164 1.31 -6.17 11.97
CA LYS A 164 2.39 -6.66 11.11
C LYS A 164 2.56 -5.87 9.80
N GLY A 165 1.71 -4.89 9.57
CA GLY A 165 1.71 -4.08 8.35
C GLY A 165 1.97 -2.60 8.63
N TYR A 166 1.60 -1.79 7.65
CA TYR A 166 1.86 -0.35 7.61
C TYR A 166 0.54 0.40 7.54
N THR A 167 0.27 1.23 8.54
CA THR A 167 -0.94 2.05 8.58
C THR A 167 -0.57 3.50 8.37
N TYR A 168 -1.30 4.20 7.53
CA TYR A 168 -0.96 5.56 7.17
C TYR A 168 -2.19 6.46 6.99
N SER A 169 -1.97 7.74 7.22
CA SER A 169 -2.88 8.83 6.89
C SER A 169 -2.07 10.00 6.34
N ILE A 170 -2.30 10.35 5.09
CA ILE A 170 -1.55 11.37 4.36
C ILE A 170 -2.51 12.44 3.85
N PRO A 171 -2.33 13.72 4.22
CA PRO A 171 -3.10 14.82 3.65
C PRO A 171 -2.79 14.97 2.15
N LEU A 172 -3.85 15.10 1.38
CA LEU A 172 -3.80 15.34 -0.06
C LEU A 172 -4.25 16.77 -0.37
N ALA A 173 -4.16 17.16 -1.65
CA ALA A 173 -4.77 18.39 -2.12
C ALA A 173 -6.30 18.37 -1.92
N ASN A 174 -6.94 19.55 -2.01
CA ASN A 174 -8.40 19.71 -1.94
C ASN A 174 -9.06 19.24 -0.63
N ASN A 175 -8.32 19.23 0.47
CA ASN A 175 -8.77 18.68 1.76
C ASN A 175 -9.17 17.20 1.71
N GLU A 176 -8.60 16.46 0.80
CA GLU A 176 -8.71 15.01 0.76
C GLU A 176 -7.65 14.35 1.66
N THR A 177 -7.86 13.10 2.04
CA THR A 177 -6.92 12.33 2.87
C THR A 177 -6.82 10.91 2.34
N LEU A 178 -5.59 10.46 2.06
CA LEU A 178 -5.29 9.07 1.78
C LEU A 178 -5.15 8.31 3.10
N LEU A 179 -5.90 7.22 3.27
CA LEU A 179 -5.90 6.39 4.47
C LEU A 179 -5.75 4.92 4.07
N GLY A 180 -4.96 4.14 4.80
CA GLY A 180 -4.82 2.72 4.48
C GLY A 180 -4.00 1.90 5.46
N ALA A 181 -4.03 0.57 5.23
CA ALA A 181 -3.36 -0.46 6.02
C ALA A 181 -2.70 -1.49 5.09
N SER A 182 -1.54 -1.13 4.52
CA SER A 182 -0.81 -1.97 3.58
C SER A 182 -0.03 -3.09 4.28
N PRO A 183 -0.07 -4.32 3.78
CA PRO A 183 0.81 -5.39 4.24
C PRO A 183 2.16 -5.45 3.49
N GLU A 184 2.34 -4.70 2.39
CA GLU A 184 3.40 -4.93 1.42
C GLU A 184 4.52 -3.89 1.51
N LEU A 185 5.66 -4.31 2.08
CA LEU A 185 6.89 -3.52 2.06
C LEU A 185 7.52 -3.59 0.67
N LEU A 186 7.52 -2.47 -0.05
CA LEU A 186 8.26 -2.38 -1.31
C LEU A 186 9.75 -2.36 -1.05
N ILE A 187 10.21 -1.46 -0.17
CA ILE A 187 11.61 -1.34 0.19
C ILE A 187 11.78 -0.59 1.52
N LYS A 188 12.73 -1.04 2.33
CA LYS A 188 13.27 -0.37 3.51
C LYS A 188 14.76 -0.22 3.35
N ARG A 189 15.29 0.97 3.64
CA ARG A 189 16.70 1.19 3.91
C ARG A 189 16.87 1.68 5.35
N GLU A 190 17.76 1.04 6.09
CA GLU A 190 18.10 1.39 7.47
C GLU A 190 19.60 1.25 7.66
N GLY A 191 20.29 2.37 7.67
CA GLY A 191 21.77 2.40 7.63
C GLY A 191 22.30 1.66 6.39
N ASN A 192 23.04 0.59 6.62
CA ASN A 192 23.60 -0.28 5.57
C ASN A 192 22.66 -1.39 5.10
N ARG A 193 21.54 -1.60 5.78
CA ARG A 193 20.63 -2.72 5.48
C ARG A 193 19.50 -2.29 4.56
N ILE A 194 19.22 -3.13 3.56
CA ILE A 194 18.07 -3.03 2.66
C ILE A 194 17.19 -4.25 2.88
N THR A 195 15.87 -4.03 2.89
CA THR A 195 14.86 -5.10 3.00
C THR A 195 13.71 -4.80 2.05
N ALA A 196 13.27 -5.81 1.29
CA ALA A 196 12.01 -5.78 0.53
C ALA A 196 11.19 -7.02 0.90
N ASN A 197 9.87 -6.91 0.85
CA ASN A 197 8.99 -8.04 1.14
C ASN A 197 7.85 -8.11 0.11
N PRO A 198 8.13 -8.58 -1.12
CA PRO A 198 7.09 -8.80 -2.11
C PRO A 198 6.07 -9.83 -1.63
N ILE A 199 4.81 -9.54 -1.91
CA ILE A 199 3.65 -10.35 -1.56
C ILE A 199 2.84 -10.60 -2.83
N ALA A 200 2.54 -11.87 -3.12
CA ALA A 200 1.62 -12.25 -4.19
C ALA A 200 1.05 -13.63 -3.91
N GLY A 201 -0.17 -13.90 -4.39
CA GLY A 201 -0.94 -15.07 -3.98
C GLY A 201 -1.64 -14.84 -2.64
N SER A 202 -2.94 -15.13 -2.58
CA SER A 202 -3.73 -14.78 -1.39
C SER A 202 -4.89 -15.75 -1.16
N ARG A 203 -5.27 -15.91 0.12
CA ARG A 203 -6.53 -16.54 0.56
C ARG A 203 -7.17 -15.65 1.61
N LYS A 204 -8.51 -15.66 1.65
CA LYS A 204 -9.28 -14.94 2.68
C LYS A 204 -9.12 -15.63 4.03
N ARG A 205 -8.97 -14.87 5.11
CA ARG A 205 -9.03 -15.40 6.48
C ARG A 205 -10.47 -15.66 6.89
N THR A 206 -10.64 -16.76 7.64
CA THR A 206 -11.93 -17.13 8.25
C THR A 206 -11.95 -16.91 9.75
N TYR A 207 -10.78 -16.67 10.37
CA TYR A 207 -10.54 -16.61 11.82
C TYR A 207 -10.82 -17.94 12.56
N VAL A 208 -10.99 -19.01 11.80
CA VAL A 208 -11.00 -20.39 12.33
C VAL A 208 -9.63 -20.98 12.07
N GLU A 209 -8.84 -21.20 13.12
CA GLU A 209 -7.42 -21.58 13.05
C GLU A 209 -7.17 -22.77 12.11
N ALA A 210 -7.95 -23.84 12.23
CA ALA A 210 -7.81 -25.04 11.41
C ALA A 210 -8.09 -24.77 9.92
N VAL A 211 -9.06 -23.91 9.59
CA VAL A 211 -9.41 -23.53 8.22
C VAL A 211 -8.34 -22.63 7.63
N ASP A 212 -7.87 -21.64 8.40
CA ASP A 212 -6.81 -20.74 7.98
C ASP A 212 -5.48 -21.49 7.75
N ALA A 213 -5.16 -22.47 8.62
CA ALA A 213 -3.98 -23.33 8.44
C ALA A 213 -4.09 -24.21 7.19
N ALA A 214 -5.25 -24.79 6.91
CA ALA A 214 -5.49 -25.56 5.69
C ALA A 214 -5.36 -24.67 4.44
N SER A 215 -5.93 -23.46 4.45
CA SER A 215 -5.81 -22.49 3.36
C SER A 215 -4.37 -22.04 3.12
N ALA A 216 -3.58 -21.87 4.19
CA ALA A 216 -2.16 -21.57 4.09
C ALA A 216 -1.36 -22.73 3.47
N ALA A 217 -1.66 -23.97 3.86
CA ALA A 217 -1.02 -25.17 3.30
C ALA A 217 -1.36 -25.35 1.81
N GLU A 218 -2.62 -25.11 1.42
CA GLU A 218 -3.04 -25.11 0.02
C GLU A 218 -2.31 -24.04 -0.79
N LEU A 219 -2.22 -22.80 -0.26
CA LEU A 219 -1.53 -21.69 -0.91
C LEU A 219 -0.06 -22.02 -1.18
N MET A 220 0.62 -22.64 -0.22
CA MET A 220 2.02 -23.10 -0.35
C MET A 220 2.22 -24.23 -1.37
N GLN A 221 1.15 -24.90 -1.81
CA GLN A 221 1.17 -25.97 -2.82
C GLN A 221 0.58 -25.55 -4.15
N SER A 222 -0.06 -24.40 -4.22
CA SER A 222 -0.69 -23.88 -5.44
C SER A 222 0.36 -23.48 -6.48
N ALA A 223 0.46 -24.25 -7.56
CA ALA A 223 1.39 -23.97 -8.65
C ALA A 223 1.13 -22.59 -9.30
N LYS A 224 -0.14 -22.17 -9.40
CA LYS A 224 -0.56 -20.85 -9.91
C LYS A 224 -0.01 -19.76 -9.02
N ASP A 225 -0.30 -19.80 -7.70
CA ASP A 225 0.09 -18.75 -6.77
C ASP A 225 1.61 -18.66 -6.58
N LEU A 226 2.30 -19.82 -6.52
CA LEU A 226 3.77 -19.88 -6.47
C LEU A 226 4.41 -19.32 -7.74
N HIS A 227 3.81 -19.54 -8.91
CA HIS A 227 4.30 -18.98 -10.17
C HIS A 227 4.13 -17.45 -10.18
N GLU A 228 2.96 -16.95 -9.79
CA GLU A 228 2.68 -15.51 -9.67
C GLU A 228 3.65 -14.83 -8.71
N HIS A 229 3.85 -15.42 -7.53
CA HIS A 229 4.79 -14.93 -6.52
C HIS A 229 6.23 -14.89 -7.04
N ARG A 230 6.68 -15.93 -7.71
CA ARG A 230 8.02 -16.01 -8.29
C ARG A 230 8.30 -14.89 -9.28
N ILE A 231 7.33 -14.50 -10.11
CA ILE A 231 7.47 -13.38 -11.06
C ILE A 231 7.84 -12.10 -10.32
N VAL A 232 7.19 -11.82 -9.19
CA VAL A 232 7.46 -10.61 -8.39
C VAL A 232 8.84 -10.69 -7.72
N VAL A 233 9.19 -11.83 -7.13
CA VAL A 233 10.50 -12.04 -6.47
C VAL A 233 11.66 -11.92 -7.46
N GLU A 234 11.55 -12.52 -8.64
CA GLU A 234 12.59 -12.43 -9.68
C GLU A 234 12.74 -11.00 -10.21
N MET A 235 11.65 -10.24 -10.34
CA MET A 235 11.74 -8.82 -10.70
C MET A 235 12.50 -8.03 -9.64
N VAL A 236 12.18 -8.22 -8.34
CA VAL A 236 12.89 -7.56 -7.24
C VAL A 236 14.38 -7.90 -7.26
N LYS A 237 14.71 -9.18 -7.43
CA LYS A 237 16.11 -9.66 -7.54
C LYS A 237 16.86 -9.01 -8.71
N GLN A 238 16.23 -8.97 -9.88
CA GLN A 238 16.84 -8.39 -11.09
C GLN A 238 17.02 -6.88 -10.98
N ALA A 239 16.04 -6.18 -10.40
CA ALA A 239 16.08 -4.73 -10.27
C ALA A 239 17.07 -4.26 -9.20
N LEU A 240 17.16 -4.95 -8.06
CA LEU A 240 18.08 -4.56 -6.98
C LEU A 240 19.51 -5.06 -7.21
N GLY A 241 19.68 -6.24 -7.80
CA GLY A 241 20.98 -6.94 -7.90
C GLY A 241 22.15 -6.06 -8.35
N PRO A 242 22.03 -5.23 -9.41
CA PRO A 242 23.10 -4.36 -9.88
C PRO A 242 23.51 -3.25 -8.90
N HIS A 243 22.62 -2.87 -7.96
CA HIS A 243 22.74 -1.67 -7.12
C HIS A 243 23.07 -1.96 -5.65
N VAL A 244 23.05 -3.25 -5.24
CA VAL A 244 23.21 -3.65 -3.83
C VAL A 244 24.32 -4.69 -3.67
N LYS A 245 24.78 -4.89 -2.43
CA LYS A 245 25.73 -5.94 -2.06
C LYS A 245 25.01 -7.02 -1.25
N ASN A 246 25.56 -8.22 -1.24
CA ASN A 246 25.12 -9.34 -0.40
C ASN A 246 23.60 -9.63 -0.52
N LEU A 247 23.07 -9.55 -1.76
CA LEU A 247 21.66 -9.81 -2.01
C LEU A 247 21.30 -11.26 -1.67
N HIS A 248 20.41 -11.43 -0.69
CA HIS A 248 19.87 -12.70 -0.26
C HIS A 248 18.39 -12.81 -0.57
N VAL A 249 18.02 -13.82 -1.34
CA VAL A 249 16.63 -14.15 -1.70
C VAL A 249 16.35 -15.58 -1.21
N PRO A 250 15.42 -15.78 -0.26
CA PRO A 250 15.03 -17.12 0.18
C PRO A 250 14.55 -18.01 -0.98
N ALA A 251 14.91 -19.31 -0.93
CA ALA A 251 14.56 -20.26 -1.98
C ALA A 251 13.06 -20.57 -2.06
N SER A 252 12.33 -20.37 -0.96
CA SER A 252 10.88 -20.60 -0.86
C SER A 252 10.21 -19.45 -0.13
N PRO A 253 8.96 -19.10 -0.48
CA PRO A 253 8.18 -18.13 0.27
C PRO A 253 7.80 -18.66 1.65
N SER A 254 7.38 -17.74 2.52
CA SER A 254 6.74 -18.02 3.79
C SER A 254 5.28 -17.56 3.77
N ILE A 255 4.51 -17.93 4.78
CA ILE A 255 3.14 -17.43 4.95
C ILE A 255 3.14 -16.18 5.81
N LEU A 256 2.46 -15.15 5.31
CA LEU A 256 2.14 -13.93 6.04
C LEU A 256 0.64 -13.86 6.32
N TYR A 257 0.27 -13.84 7.59
CA TYR A 257 -1.10 -13.58 8.03
C TYR A 257 -1.27 -12.09 8.29
N THR A 258 -2.22 -11.47 7.58
CA THR A 258 -2.74 -10.12 7.87
C THR A 258 -4.07 -10.24 8.61
N ASP A 259 -4.71 -9.12 8.93
CA ASP A 259 -6.04 -9.17 9.57
C ASP A 259 -7.06 -9.91 8.70
N SER A 260 -7.17 -9.62 7.42
CA SER A 260 -8.20 -10.16 6.52
C SER A 260 -7.75 -11.26 5.56
N MET A 261 -6.44 -11.44 5.35
CA MET A 261 -5.89 -12.30 4.30
C MET A 261 -4.68 -13.11 4.76
N ILE A 262 -4.42 -14.19 4.03
CA ILE A 262 -3.23 -15.04 4.10
C ILE A 262 -2.47 -14.86 2.79
N HIS A 263 -1.16 -14.62 2.84
CA HIS A 263 -0.35 -14.33 1.65
C HIS A 263 0.92 -15.18 1.58
N LEU A 264 1.42 -15.41 0.35
CA LEU A 264 2.83 -15.77 0.15
C LEU A 264 3.68 -14.51 0.28
N SER A 265 4.81 -14.62 0.97
CA SER A 265 5.71 -13.52 1.31
C SER A 265 7.16 -13.99 1.22
N THR A 266 8.06 -13.18 0.65
CA THR A 266 9.49 -13.47 0.58
C THR A 266 10.28 -12.25 1.06
N VAL A 267 10.93 -12.37 2.21
CA VAL A 267 11.78 -11.30 2.75
C VAL A 267 13.13 -11.34 2.06
N VAL A 268 13.34 -10.41 1.14
CA VAL A 268 14.60 -10.17 0.45
C VAL A 268 15.44 -9.21 1.26
N THR A 269 16.72 -9.53 1.48
CA THR A 269 17.64 -8.65 2.21
C THR A 269 18.90 -8.38 1.40
N ALA A 270 19.49 -7.22 1.59
CA ALA A 270 20.74 -6.81 0.95
C ALA A 270 21.47 -5.76 1.80
N GLU A 271 22.64 -5.37 1.36
CA GLU A 271 23.40 -4.23 1.88
C GLU A 271 23.49 -3.12 0.84
N VAL A 272 23.63 -1.89 1.32
CA VAL A 272 23.78 -0.71 0.46
C VAL A 272 25.00 -0.90 -0.45
N GLY A 273 24.82 -0.63 -1.75
CA GLY A 273 25.86 -0.70 -2.76
C GLY A 273 26.77 0.54 -2.75
N GLU A 274 27.64 0.64 -3.76
CA GLU A 274 28.60 1.76 -3.88
C GLU A 274 27.94 3.09 -4.18
N GLU A 275 26.81 3.07 -4.90
CA GLU A 275 26.05 4.27 -5.25
C GLU A 275 25.31 4.88 -4.04
N ALA A 276 25.24 4.15 -2.92
CA ALA A 276 24.56 4.54 -1.68
C ALA A 276 23.13 5.09 -1.89
N LEU A 277 22.37 4.48 -2.80
CA LEU A 277 21.03 4.92 -3.18
C LEU A 277 20.12 5.10 -1.95
N SER A 278 19.35 6.19 -1.92
CA SER A 278 18.33 6.44 -0.90
C SER A 278 17.19 5.40 -0.97
N SER A 279 16.37 5.36 0.07
CA SER A 279 15.19 4.49 0.10
C SER A 279 14.21 4.78 -1.06
N LEU A 280 14.08 6.05 -1.49
CA LEU A 280 13.23 6.42 -2.62
C LEU A 280 13.85 6.02 -3.96
N GLU A 281 15.16 6.17 -4.14
CA GLU A 281 15.83 5.70 -5.36
C GLU A 281 15.73 4.19 -5.50
N LEU A 282 15.89 3.44 -4.42
CA LEU A 282 15.65 2.00 -4.41
C LEU A 282 14.19 1.66 -4.72
N ALA A 283 13.23 2.42 -4.18
CA ALA A 283 11.80 2.25 -4.51
C ALA A 283 11.53 2.47 -6.00
N ASN A 284 12.20 3.44 -6.62
CA ASN A 284 12.08 3.74 -8.05
C ASN A 284 12.50 2.55 -8.95
N LEU A 285 13.49 1.77 -8.54
CA LEU A 285 13.89 0.56 -9.28
C LEU A 285 12.77 -0.48 -9.31
N LEU A 286 11.96 -0.55 -8.27
CA LEU A 286 10.93 -1.56 -8.08
C LEU A 286 9.54 -1.13 -8.55
N HIS A 287 9.20 0.14 -8.42
CA HIS A 287 7.84 0.62 -8.69
C HIS A 287 7.57 0.89 -10.18
N PRO A 288 6.35 0.57 -10.68
CA PRO A 288 5.38 -0.34 -10.07
C PRO A 288 5.77 -1.82 -10.26
N THR A 289 5.54 -2.63 -9.20
CA THR A 289 5.82 -4.07 -9.25
C THR A 289 4.79 -4.83 -10.11
N PRO A 290 5.10 -6.05 -10.57
CA PRO A 290 4.11 -6.92 -11.23
C PRO A 290 2.94 -7.31 -10.32
N ALA A 291 3.06 -7.14 -8.99
CA ALA A 291 1.98 -7.39 -8.04
C ALA A 291 0.85 -6.37 -8.14
N VAL A 292 1.11 -5.15 -8.64
CA VAL A 292 0.12 -4.07 -8.75
C VAL A 292 -0.03 -3.51 -10.16
N CYS A 293 0.87 -3.84 -11.08
CA CYS A 293 0.82 -3.40 -12.48
C CYS A 293 0.65 -4.57 -13.43
N GLY A 294 1.66 -5.41 -13.57
CA GLY A 294 1.71 -6.55 -14.48
C GLY A 294 3.04 -6.68 -15.18
N GLN A 295 3.08 -7.55 -16.23
CA GLN A 295 4.31 -7.87 -16.94
C GLN A 295 4.05 -8.18 -18.43
N PRO A 296 4.86 -7.61 -19.38
CA PRO A 296 5.87 -6.56 -19.13
C PRO A 296 5.27 -5.27 -18.58
N ARG A 297 6.04 -4.54 -17.75
CA ARG A 297 5.57 -3.34 -17.02
C ARG A 297 4.91 -2.31 -17.93
N GLU A 298 5.55 -1.92 -19.01
CA GLU A 298 5.05 -0.88 -19.93
C GLU A 298 3.76 -1.30 -20.65
N ALA A 299 3.68 -2.55 -21.10
CA ALA A 299 2.49 -3.08 -21.75
C ALA A 299 1.30 -3.14 -20.79
N ALA A 300 1.53 -3.63 -19.57
CA ALA A 300 0.53 -3.70 -18.52
C ALA A 300 0.06 -2.31 -18.07
N PHE A 301 0.99 -1.36 -17.87
CA PHE A 301 0.66 0.03 -17.52
C PHE A 301 -0.23 0.69 -18.59
N SER A 302 0.14 0.56 -19.87
CA SER A 302 -0.66 1.07 -20.97
C SER A 302 -2.03 0.40 -21.08
N ALA A 303 -2.12 -0.91 -20.79
CA ALA A 303 -3.39 -1.62 -20.76
C ALA A 303 -4.30 -1.12 -19.63
N ILE A 304 -3.76 -0.94 -18.43
CA ILE A 304 -4.48 -0.38 -17.26
C ILE A 304 -5.11 0.98 -17.61
N GLN A 305 -4.31 1.89 -18.15
CA GLN A 305 -4.79 3.23 -18.52
C GLN A 305 -5.91 3.23 -19.56
N LYS A 306 -5.98 2.20 -20.44
CA LYS A 306 -6.99 2.07 -21.48
C LYS A 306 -8.25 1.34 -21.00
N ILE A 307 -8.09 0.40 -20.08
CA ILE A 307 -9.16 -0.53 -19.68
C ILE A 307 -9.92 0.00 -18.45
N GLU A 308 -9.20 0.57 -17.47
CA GLU A 308 -9.84 1.09 -16.26
C GLU A 308 -10.56 2.42 -16.55
N PRO A 309 -11.84 2.55 -16.12
CA PRO A 309 -12.62 3.75 -16.40
C PRO A 309 -12.40 4.87 -15.37
N PHE A 310 -11.37 4.76 -14.53
CA PHE A 310 -11.01 5.74 -13.50
C PHE A 310 -9.50 5.88 -13.38
N ASP A 311 -9.09 6.96 -12.72
CA ASP A 311 -7.70 7.20 -12.37
C ASP A 311 -7.37 6.56 -11.01
N ARG A 312 -6.33 5.75 -10.96
CA ARG A 312 -5.84 5.15 -9.71
C ARG A 312 -5.34 6.18 -8.70
N GLY A 313 -4.87 7.33 -9.14
CA GLY A 313 -4.25 8.31 -8.28
C GLY A 313 -3.10 7.69 -7.46
N TYR A 314 -3.25 7.69 -6.14
CA TYR A 314 -2.26 7.10 -5.23
C TYR A 314 -2.43 5.58 -5.01
N PHE A 315 -3.58 5.01 -5.34
CA PHE A 315 -3.77 3.56 -5.26
C PHE A 315 -2.79 2.83 -6.19
N ALA A 316 -2.17 1.75 -5.69
CA ALA A 316 -1.09 1.00 -6.33
C ALA A 316 0.19 1.84 -6.60
N GLY A 317 0.25 3.07 -6.10
CA GLY A 317 1.46 3.86 -5.96
C GLY A 317 2.28 3.42 -4.75
N ILE A 318 3.06 4.32 -4.20
CA ILE A 318 3.84 4.07 -2.98
C ILE A 318 3.56 5.14 -1.91
N VAL A 319 3.59 4.74 -0.66
CA VAL A 319 3.47 5.63 0.51
C VAL A 319 4.58 5.29 1.50
N GLY A 320 5.16 6.28 2.14
CA GLY A 320 6.27 6.03 3.04
C GLY A 320 6.90 7.28 3.61
N TYR A 321 8.12 7.13 4.10
CA TYR A 321 8.91 8.23 4.64
C TYR A 321 10.39 8.08 4.26
N MET A 322 11.12 9.19 4.34
CA MET A 322 12.58 9.25 4.18
C MET A 322 13.18 10.32 5.10
N ASP A 323 14.36 10.04 5.68
CA ASP A 323 15.19 10.96 6.46
C ASP A 323 16.32 11.58 5.63
N ALA A 324 17.08 12.51 6.24
CA ALA A 324 18.20 13.20 5.60
C ALA A 324 19.40 12.28 5.28
N ALA A 325 19.51 11.10 5.90
CA ALA A 325 20.53 10.10 5.59
C ALA A 325 20.08 9.17 4.44
N GLY A 326 18.89 9.37 3.87
CA GLY A 326 18.30 8.54 2.83
C GLY A 326 17.71 7.22 3.35
N ASN A 327 17.65 7.02 4.69
CA ASN A 327 16.91 5.90 5.25
C ASN A 327 15.40 6.13 5.11
N GLY A 328 14.63 5.06 5.09
CA GLY A 328 13.18 5.16 4.99
C GLY A 328 12.53 3.83 4.65
N GLU A 329 11.21 3.85 4.68
CA GLU A 329 10.37 2.71 4.32
C GLU A 329 9.30 3.18 3.34
N TRP A 330 9.23 2.51 2.18
CA TRP A 330 8.21 2.72 1.17
C TRP A 330 7.40 1.45 1.00
N VAL A 331 6.09 1.57 1.06
CA VAL A 331 5.16 0.46 0.94
C VAL A 331 4.23 0.68 -0.24
N VAL A 332 3.72 -0.40 -0.80
CA VAL A 332 2.75 -0.33 -1.89
C VAL A 332 1.43 0.21 -1.34
N THR A 333 0.85 1.22 -1.98
CA THR A 333 -0.40 1.86 -1.55
C THR A 333 -1.59 0.98 -1.94
N ILE A 334 -1.87 -0.01 -1.12
CA ILE A 334 -3.00 -0.94 -1.24
C ILE A 334 -3.75 -1.05 0.08
N ARG A 335 -4.92 -1.69 0.08
CA ARG A 335 -5.81 -1.73 1.25
C ARG A 335 -6.07 -0.32 1.76
N CYS A 336 -6.49 0.56 0.86
CA CYS A 336 -6.59 1.98 1.13
C CYS A 336 -7.89 2.58 0.60
N GLY A 337 -8.14 3.78 1.06
CA GLY A 337 -9.21 4.63 0.58
C GLY A 337 -8.81 6.10 0.61
N LYS A 338 -9.58 6.91 -0.08
CA LYS A 338 -9.46 8.35 -0.12
C LYS A 338 -10.70 8.99 0.47
N ILE A 339 -10.54 9.68 1.59
CA ILE A 339 -11.60 10.50 2.21
C ILE A 339 -11.70 11.81 1.45
N HIS A 340 -12.90 12.22 1.11
CA HIS A 340 -13.22 13.45 0.40
C HIS A 340 -14.49 14.11 0.96
N ALA A 341 -14.87 15.26 0.43
CA ALA A 341 -15.97 16.07 0.98
C ALA A 341 -17.35 15.36 1.01
N THR A 342 -17.58 14.38 0.15
CA THR A 342 -18.85 13.67 -0.01
C THR A 342 -18.81 12.22 0.48
N GLY A 343 -17.70 11.78 1.05
CA GLY A 343 -17.56 10.41 1.56
C GLY A 343 -16.16 9.83 1.43
N LEU A 344 -16.09 8.58 0.97
CA LEU A 344 -14.86 7.79 0.91
C LEU A 344 -14.86 6.90 -0.34
N THR A 345 -13.75 6.89 -1.07
CA THR A 345 -13.49 5.96 -2.17
C THR A 345 -12.52 4.88 -1.71
N LEU A 346 -12.88 3.60 -1.74
CA LEU A 346 -11.98 2.48 -1.52
C LEU A 346 -11.47 1.92 -2.85
N TYR A 347 -10.31 1.26 -2.80
CA TYR A 347 -9.65 0.69 -3.97
C TYR A 347 -9.26 -0.77 -3.74
N ALA A 348 -9.50 -1.63 -4.75
CA ALA A 348 -9.01 -3.00 -4.77
C ALA A 348 -8.70 -3.46 -6.19
N GLY A 349 -7.69 -4.32 -6.35
CA GLY A 349 -7.31 -4.89 -7.63
C GLY A 349 -7.00 -6.38 -7.54
N ALA A 350 -7.11 -7.08 -8.67
CA ALA A 350 -6.76 -8.49 -8.82
C ALA A 350 -5.80 -8.69 -9.99
N GLY A 351 -4.88 -9.66 -9.84
CA GLY A 351 -3.89 -10.01 -10.86
C GLY A 351 -4.48 -10.94 -11.91
N ILE A 352 -4.59 -10.49 -13.14
CA ILE A 352 -5.16 -11.25 -14.26
C ILE A 352 -4.04 -11.93 -15.03
N VAL A 353 -4.16 -13.24 -15.19
CA VAL A 353 -3.29 -14.11 -15.97
C VAL A 353 -4.11 -14.93 -16.98
N GLU A 354 -3.47 -15.74 -17.81
CA GLU A 354 -4.13 -16.51 -18.86
C GLU A 354 -5.26 -17.42 -18.36
N THR A 355 -5.12 -17.92 -17.13
CA THR A 355 -6.07 -18.85 -16.49
C THR A 355 -7.08 -18.19 -15.56
N SER A 356 -7.08 -16.87 -15.47
CA SER A 356 -8.00 -16.12 -14.60
C SER A 356 -9.46 -16.31 -15.00
N VAL A 357 -10.32 -16.48 -13.98
CA VAL A 357 -11.77 -16.63 -14.12
C VAL A 357 -12.43 -15.33 -13.65
N PRO A 358 -13.19 -14.61 -14.51
CA PRO A 358 -13.74 -13.28 -14.19
C PRO A 358 -14.48 -13.18 -12.86
N ALA A 359 -15.34 -14.16 -12.54
CA ALA A 359 -16.11 -14.18 -11.30
C ALA A 359 -15.21 -14.37 -10.05
N GLU A 360 -14.14 -15.15 -10.15
CA GLU A 360 -13.18 -15.36 -9.05
C GLU A 360 -12.39 -14.09 -8.78
N GLU A 361 -11.91 -13.40 -9.82
CA GLU A 361 -11.16 -12.14 -9.68
C GLU A 361 -12.05 -11.02 -9.10
N ALA A 362 -13.34 -11.00 -9.46
CA ALA A 362 -14.31 -10.08 -8.85
C ALA A 362 -14.50 -10.39 -7.35
N CYS A 363 -14.59 -11.66 -6.96
CA CYS A 363 -14.64 -12.08 -5.55
C CYS A 363 -13.35 -11.71 -4.80
N GLU A 364 -12.18 -11.86 -5.43
CA GLU A 364 -10.89 -11.48 -4.83
C GLU A 364 -10.83 -9.99 -4.52
N THR A 365 -11.26 -9.11 -5.44
CA THR A 365 -11.34 -7.68 -5.15
C THR A 365 -12.31 -7.37 -4.01
N GLY A 366 -13.45 -8.07 -3.92
CA GLY A 366 -14.38 -7.98 -2.80
C GLY A 366 -13.72 -8.33 -1.45
N ALA A 367 -12.95 -9.43 -1.42
CA ALA A 367 -12.20 -9.82 -0.23
C ALA A 367 -11.14 -8.77 0.17
N LYS A 368 -10.51 -8.11 -0.81
CA LYS A 368 -9.51 -7.06 -0.57
C LYS A 368 -10.11 -5.76 -0.03
N PHE A 369 -11.35 -5.43 -0.36
CA PHE A 369 -12.04 -4.30 0.27
C PHE A 369 -12.29 -4.52 1.76
N GLN A 370 -12.38 -5.79 2.22
CA GLN A 370 -12.71 -6.10 3.61
C GLN A 370 -11.76 -5.48 4.63
N THR A 371 -10.47 -5.31 4.31
CA THR A 371 -9.54 -4.63 5.22
C THR A 371 -10.05 -3.25 5.65
N MET A 372 -10.57 -2.49 4.71
CA MET A 372 -11.12 -1.15 4.98
C MET A 372 -12.54 -1.22 5.53
N LEU A 373 -13.37 -2.11 4.99
CA LEU A 373 -14.77 -2.28 5.39
C LEU A 373 -14.90 -2.77 6.83
N ASN A 374 -13.96 -3.58 7.31
CA ASN A 374 -13.95 -4.05 8.71
C ASN A 374 -13.84 -2.88 9.72
N ALA A 375 -13.25 -1.75 9.32
CA ALA A 375 -13.17 -0.55 10.14
C ALA A 375 -14.48 0.26 10.18
N MET A 376 -15.50 -0.10 9.38
CA MET A 376 -16.72 0.67 9.13
C MET A 376 -17.94 0.01 9.76
N PRO A 377 -19.10 0.73 9.84
CA PRO A 377 -20.35 0.15 10.30
C PRO A 377 -20.77 -1.05 9.43
N GLU A 378 -21.45 -2.02 10.03
CA GLU A 378 -21.91 -3.22 9.30
C GLU A 378 -22.87 -2.91 8.16
N GLU A 379 -23.63 -1.83 8.28
CA GLU A 379 -24.55 -1.36 7.24
C GLU A 379 -23.84 -1.01 5.93
N VAL A 380 -22.57 -0.57 5.97
CA VAL A 380 -21.79 -0.30 4.77
C VAL A 380 -21.49 -1.58 4.01
N THR A 381 -21.20 -2.67 4.74
CA THR A 381 -20.92 -3.99 4.14
C THR A 381 -22.17 -4.66 3.55
N THR A 382 -23.36 -4.37 4.06
CA THR A 382 -24.61 -4.98 3.59
C THR A 382 -25.25 -4.23 2.43
N LYS A 383 -24.95 -2.95 2.25
CA LYS A 383 -25.50 -2.10 1.17
C LYS A 383 -24.78 -2.27 -0.17
N GLY A 384 -23.60 -2.88 -0.21
CA GLY A 384 -22.79 -3.02 -1.43
C GLY A 384 -22.89 -4.42 -2.06
N GLU A 385 -23.09 -4.49 -3.37
CA GLU A 385 -22.79 -5.69 -4.17
C GLU A 385 -21.30 -5.68 -4.51
N PHE A 386 -20.51 -6.52 -3.81
CA PHE A 386 -19.05 -6.61 -3.99
C PHE A 386 -18.62 -7.73 -4.90
#